data_da4887f8c41729e47cf6cd71fb95be1c
#
_entry.id   da4887f8c41729e47cf6cd71fb95be1c
#
_cell.length_a   1.000
_cell.length_b   1.000
_cell.length_c   1.000
_cell.angle_alpha   90.00
_cell.angle_beta   90.00
_cell.angle_gamma   90.00
#
_symmetry.space_group_name_H-M   'P 1'
#
loop_
_entity.id
_entity.type
_entity.pdbx_description
1 polymer ?
#
loop_
_entity_poly.entity_id
_entity_poly.type
_entity_poly.pdbx_seq_one_letter_code
_entity_poly.pdbx_strand_id
1 'polypeptide(L)'
;MRKNISTFLITAVLAASLSGCAGTNTESKITDADTGQQNNGTNSDEAETSTKAGDVELTVWGAEEDEALLTRIIESFQQEYKGQANFHITFTAQSESNCKDVLMGDLEAGADVFAFADDQLNTLVAAGALEPVEDAERIKAENLPGAVEAASVGNTLYAYPLTADNGYFLYYNKRYFNQEDIKTFDRMLQIAEENEKKITMDWSSAWYVYSFFADTGLEVGLNSDGITNFCTWNQTEGSIKGVDVANAMLAISSSPAFLNTVEDGFLKGVRDGSVIAGVSGIWNAVAMEDAWGTDYGAARLPTYTCAGKQIQMASFSGYKLIGVNAYSEHYSWAVRLAEWISNEENQLLRFEMRGQGPANTKAAASADVQSSPAITALLDQSEFSRLQRIGGNFWDPVSEFALNMAAGNPKKKGLQEQLDSMVEGITAP
;
A
#
# COMPACT_ATOMS: atom_id res chain seq x y z
N MET A 1 -31.76 21.91 -21.81
CA MET A 1 -32.20 21.10 -20.67
C MET A 1 -31.07 21.09 -19.65
N ARG A 2 -31.33 21.67 -18.49
CA ARG A 2 -30.34 21.89 -17.43
C ARG A 2 -30.04 20.56 -16.73
N LYS A 3 -28.78 20.16 -16.61
CA LYS A 3 -28.31 19.08 -15.72
C LYS A 3 -27.75 19.71 -14.44
N ASN A 4 -28.33 19.30 -13.33
CA ASN A 4 -27.95 19.73 -11.99
C ASN A 4 -26.65 19.06 -11.60
N ILE A 5 -25.69 19.89 -11.21
CA ILE A 5 -24.47 19.50 -10.53
C ILE A 5 -24.81 19.51 -9.04
N SER A 6 -24.76 18.35 -8.40
CA SER A 6 -24.88 18.23 -6.93
C SER A 6 -23.52 18.49 -6.30
N THR A 7 -23.41 19.67 -5.71
CA THR A 7 -22.28 20.04 -4.86
C THR A 7 -22.57 19.52 -3.45
N PHE A 8 -21.78 18.59 -2.95
CA PHE A 8 -21.82 18.20 -1.54
C PHE A 8 -21.00 19.21 -0.73
N LEU A 9 -21.72 20.06 0.00
CA LEU A 9 -21.17 20.90 1.06
C LEU A 9 -21.08 20.05 2.34
N ILE A 10 -19.87 19.87 2.86
CA ILE A 10 -19.66 19.37 4.21
C ILE A 10 -19.74 20.56 5.16
N THR A 11 -20.80 20.59 5.96
CA THR A 11 -21.02 21.61 6.98
C THR A 11 -20.40 21.11 8.29
N ALA A 12 -19.36 21.76 8.75
CA ALA A 12 -18.83 21.59 10.09
C ALA A 12 -19.79 22.24 11.12
N VAL A 13 -20.29 21.47 12.07
CA VAL A 13 -21.04 21.98 13.21
C VAL A 13 -20.12 22.03 14.43
N LEU A 14 -19.70 23.23 14.78
CA LEU A 14 -19.18 23.55 16.11
C LEU A 14 -20.36 23.67 17.08
N ALA A 15 -20.39 22.87 18.12
CA ALA A 15 -21.26 23.12 19.28
C ALA A 15 -20.38 23.31 20.51
N ALA A 16 -20.27 24.57 20.90
CA ALA A 16 -19.80 24.97 22.22
C ALA A 16 -20.98 24.95 23.19
N SER A 17 -20.84 24.30 24.33
CA SER A 17 -21.72 24.53 25.48
C SER A 17 -20.91 24.62 26.77
N LEU A 18 -20.88 25.84 27.27
CA LEU A 18 -20.51 26.25 28.62
C LEU A 18 -21.72 26.10 29.57
N SER A 19 -21.49 25.64 30.78
CA SER A 19 -22.19 25.94 32.05
C SER A 19 -21.88 24.81 33.02
N GLY A 20 -21.34 24.95 34.21
CA GLY A 20 -21.32 26.01 35.15
C GLY A 20 -21.81 25.50 36.50
N CYS A 21 -20.95 25.62 37.56
CA CYS A 21 -21.26 25.73 39.01
C CYS A 21 -21.89 24.52 39.73
N ALA A 22 -21.45 24.13 40.86
CA ALA A 22 -21.13 24.49 42.19
C ALA A 22 -21.15 23.24 43.07
N GLY A 23 -20.21 22.91 43.82
CA GLY A 23 -19.88 23.29 45.14
C GLY A 23 -20.55 22.43 46.21
N THR A 24 -19.78 21.68 47.00
CA THR A 24 -19.93 21.67 48.47
C THR A 24 -18.76 20.94 49.14
N ASN A 25 -18.21 21.65 50.12
CA ASN A 25 -17.23 21.19 51.12
C ASN A 25 -17.76 20.04 51.98
N THR A 26 -16.86 19.19 52.43
CA THR A 26 -16.91 18.70 53.81
C THR A 26 -15.49 18.45 54.31
N GLU A 27 -15.10 19.27 55.26
CA GLU A 27 -13.95 19.09 56.15
C GLU A 27 -14.16 17.90 57.08
N SER A 28 -13.09 17.21 57.44
CA SER A 28 -12.92 16.81 58.82
C SER A 28 -11.44 16.65 59.15
N LYS A 29 -11.16 17.30 60.26
CA LYS A 29 -9.93 17.60 60.95
C LYS A 29 -9.41 16.44 61.81
N ILE A 30 -8.09 16.55 62.06
CA ILE A 30 -7.37 16.40 63.37
C ILE A 30 -6.89 14.95 63.63
N THR A 31 -5.60 14.70 64.00
CA THR A 31 -4.83 15.22 65.13
C THR A 31 -3.33 14.95 65.01
N ASP A 32 -2.58 15.89 65.65
CA ASP A 32 -1.15 15.95 65.90
C ASP A 32 -0.55 14.83 66.77
N ALA A 33 0.77 14.66 66.64
CA ALA A 33 1.77 14.68 67.69
C ALA A 33 3.17 14.33 67.06
N ASP A 34 4.04 15.30 66.91
CA ASP A 34 5.15 15.80 67.72
C ASP A 34 6.10 14.72 68.24
N THR A 35 7.34 14.79 67.82
CA THR A 35 8.57 15.07 68.58
C THR A 35 9.79 14.97 67.65
N GLY A 36 10.61 16.03 67.76
CA GLY A 36 11.81 16.28 67.05
C GLY A 36 13.05 15.52 67.54
N GLN A 37 14.07 15.58 66.72
CA GLN A 37 15.42 15.98 67.14
C GLN A 37 16.32 16.17 65.89
N GLN A 38 17.08 17.26 65.99
CA GLN A 38 18.19 17.63 65.10
C GLN A 38 19.27 16.61 65.10
N ASN A 39 19.97 16.36 63.95
CA ASN A 39 21.41 16.57 63.88
C ASN A 39 21.98 16.58 62.46
N ASN A 40 22.71 17.62 62.25
CA ASN A 40 23.98 17.81 61.54
C ASN A 40 24.24 17.05 60.21
N GLY A 41 24.62 17.92 59.32
CA GLY A 41 25.12 17.76 57.98
C GLY A 41 26.27 16.81 57.76
N THR A 42 26.24 16.31 56.58
CA THR A 42 27.45 16.02 55.80
C THR A 42 27.12 16.19 54.36
N ASN A 43 27.92 16.99 53.67
CA ASN A 43 27.99 17.03 52.22
C ASN A 43 28.11 15.61 51.70
N SER A 44 27.16 15.17 50.88
CA SER A 44 27.40 14.08 49.97
C SER A 44 27.16 14.65 48.58
N ASP A 45 28.25 14.66 47.81
CA ASP A 45 28.29 14.87 46.39
C ASP A 45 27.10 14.15 45.76
N GLU A 46 26.20 14.90 45.10
CA GLU A 46 25.33 14.35 44.10
C GLU A 46 26.23 13.88 42.95
N ALA A 47 26.65 12.61 43.03
CA ALA A 47 27.14 11.91 41.88
C ALA A 47 25.92 11.85 40.91
N GLU A 48 25.93 12.70 39.90
CA GLU A 48 25.20 12.45 38.66
C GLU A 48 25.58 11.03 38.21
N THR A 49 24.73 10.07 38.51
CA THR A 49 24.77 8.77 37.85
C THR A 49 24.38 9.03 36.40
N SER A 50 25.35 9.40 35.60
CA SER A 50 25.30 9.22 34.16
C SER A 50 25.06 7.73 33.96
N THR A 51 23.77 7.34 33.81
CA THR A 51 23.40 6.06 33.27
C THR A 51 23.99 6.03 31.87
N LYS A 52 25.05 5.19 31.67
CA LYS A 52 25.56 4.93 30.33
C LYS A 52 24.38 4.56 29.44
N ALA A 53 24.18 5.30 28.35
CA ALA A 53 23.24 4.94 27.31
C ALA A 53 23.51 3.48 26.92
N GLY A 54 22.49 2.63 27.02
CA GLY A 54 22.58 1.23 26.60
C GLY A 54 22.71 1.13 25.09
N ASP A 55 23.32 0.07 24.62
CA ASP A 55 23.37 -0.24 23.20
C ASP A 55 22.00 -0.76 22.76
N VAL A 56 21.50 -0.30 21.60
CA VAL A 56 20.22 -0.69 21.00
C VAL A 56 20.48 -1.11 19.56
N GLU A 57 20.31 -2.39 19.30
CA GLU A 57 20.43 -2.97 17.96
C GLU A 57 19.04 -3.17 17.37
N LEU A 58 18.77 -2.61 16.18
CA LEU A 58 17.50 -2.77 15.48
C LEU A 58 17.74 -3.08 13.99
N THR A 59 16.88 -3.92 13.44
CA THR A 59 16.82 -4.20 12.01
C THR A 59 15.51 -3.68 11.42
N VAL A 60 15.62 -2.96 10.29
CA VAL A 60 14.49 -2.42 9.55
C VAL A 60 14.40 -3.11 8.19
N TRP A 61 13.24 -3.69 7.86
CA TRP A 61 12.94 -4.20 6.51
C TRP A 61 12.06 -3.23 5.74
N GLY A 62 12.41 -3.04 4.47
CA GLY A 62 11.65 -2.25 3.50
C GLY A 62 12.08 -2.61 2.08
N ALA A 63 11.37 -2.10 1.07
CA ALA A 63 11.72 -2.33 -0.33
C ALA A 63 13.14 -1.82 -0.63
N GLU A 64 13.85 -2.48 -1.56
CA GLU A 64 15.20 -2.10 -1.97
C GLU A 64 15.26 -0.63 -2.44
N GLU A 65 14.22 -0.19 -3.16
CA GLU A 65 14.11 1.17 -3.67
C GLU A 65 13.91 2.23 -2.57
N ASP A 66 13.56 1.81 -1.36
CA ASP A 66 13.38 2.68 -0.19
C ASP A 66 14.68 2.83 0.64
N GLU A 67 15.79 2.17 0.28
CA GLU A 67 17.04 2.19 1.03
C GLU A 67 17.53 3.62 1.33
N ALA A 68 17.60 4.47 0.31
CA ALA A 68 18.07 5.85 0.49
C ALA A 68 17.13 6.68 1.39
N LEU A 69 15.83 6.48 1.28
CA LEU A 69 14.82 7.12 2.12
C LEU A 69 14.91 6.64 3.57
N LEU A 70 14.89 5.33 3.79
CA LEU A 70 14.94 4.75 5.13
C LEU A 70 16.26 5.03 5.84
N THR A 71 17.39 5.04 5.12
CA THR A 71 18.68 5.49 5.67
C THR A 71 18.59 6.90 6.21
N ARG A 72 18.03 7.85 5.44
CA ARG A 72 17.86 9.23 5.88
C ARG A 72 16.92 9.36 7.09
N ILE A 73 15.84 8.58 7.13
CA ILE A 73 14.90 8.56 8.27
C ILE A 73 15.57 7.98 9.52
N ILE A 74 16.33 6.90 9.38
CA ILE A 74 17.09 6.27 10.48
C ILE A 74 18.13 7.25 11.04
N GLU A 75 18.87 7.95 10.18
CA GLU A 75 19.84 8.96 10.61
C GLU A 75 19.16 10.10 11.39
N SER A 76 18.00 10.57 10.95
CA SER A 76 17.23 11.60 11.67
C SER A 76 16.71 11.10 13.01
N PHE A 77 16.25 9.84 13.10
CA PHE A 77 15.87 9.20 14.36
C PHE A 77 17.03 9.12 15.34
N GLN A 78 18.20 8.66 14.90
CA GLN A 78 19.41 8.58 15.74
C GLN A 78 19.84 9.97 16.24
N GLN A 79 19.67 11.01 15.44
CA GLN A 79 19.99 12.38 15.83
C GLN A 79 18.99 12.93 16.87
N GLU A 80 17.69 12.67 16.71
CA GLU A 80 16.64 13.09 17.65
C GLU A 80 16.84 12.46 19.03
N TYR A 81 17.13 11.17 19.06
CA TYR A 81 17.29 10.41 20.32
C TYR A 81 18.73 10.32 20.80
N LYS A 82 19.61 11.18 20.27
CA LYS A 82 21.04 11.21 20.65
C LYS A 82 21.24 11.37 22.15
N GLY A 83 22.03 10.45 22.71
CA GLY A 83 22.36 10.44 24.16
C GLY A 83 21.34 9.69 25.01
N GLN A 84 20.23 9.23 24.47
CA GLN A 84 19.30 8.35 25.18
C GLN A 84 19.71 6.87 25.06
N ALA A 85 20.27 6.48 23.90
CA ALA A 85 20.87 5.17 23.65
C ALA A 85 21.98 5.26 22.60
N ASN A 86 22.80 4.21 22.50
CA ASN A 86 23.73 3.99 21.39
C ASN A 86 23.03 3.13 20.34
N PHE A 87 22.55 3.72 19.25
CA PHE A 87 21.78 3.02 18.23
C PHE A 87 22.68 2.39 17.17
N HIS A 88 22.42 1.13 16.88
CA HIS A 88 22.93 0.37 15.74
C HIS A 88 21.74 -0.14 14.93
N ILE A 89 21.26 0.70 14.00
CA ILE A 89 20.07 0.40 13.20
C ILE A 89 20.51 0.02 11.78
N THR A 90 20.15 -1.19 11.35
CA THR A 90 20.52 -1.74 10.05
C THR A 90 19.28 -1.83 9.16
N PHE A 91 19.36 -1.28 7.95
CA PHE A 91 18.39 -1.53 6.90
C PHE A 91 18.72 -2.83 6.16
N THR A 92 17.72 -3.64 5.87
CA THR A 92 17.83 -4.83 5.02
C THR A 92 16.70 -4.80 4.00
N ALA A 93 17.03 -4.92 2.73
CA ALA A 93 16.05 -4.95 1.66
C ALA A 93 15.17 -6.21 1.76
N GLN A 94 13.87 -5.98 1.90
CA GLN A 94 12.85 -7.02 1.91
C GLN A 94 11.58 -6.47 1.26
N SER A 95 11.10 -7.15 0.22
CA SER A 95 9.86 -6.76 -0.46
C SER A 95 8.67 -6.80 0.51
N GLU A 96 7.86 -5.74 0.51
CA GLU A 96 6.66 -5.67 1.35
C GLU A 96 5.65 -6.78 1.00
N SER A 97 5.59 -7.25 -0.25
CA SER A 97 4.70 -8.33 -0.67
C SER A 97 5.09 -9.70 -0.10
N ASN A 98 6.39 -9.93 0.14
CA ASN A 98 6.93 -11.19 0.66
C ASN A 98 7.29 -11.12 2.16
N CYS A 99 7.10 -9.98 2.79
CA CYS A 99 7.53 -9.73 4.16
C CYS A 99 6.99 -10.77 5.14
N LYS A 100 5.70 -11.06 5.07
CA LYS A 100 5.04 -12.05 5.92
C LYS A 100 5.72 -13.43 5.80
N ASP A 101 5.97 -13.91 4.59
CA ASP A 101 6.48 -15.27 4.40
C ASP A 101 7.90 -15.42 4.93
N VAL A 102 8.73 -14.38 4.79
CA VAL A 102 10.08 -14.35 5.35
C VAL A 102 10.05 -14.24 6.86
N LEU A 103 9.23 -13.35 7.43
CA LEU A 103 9.10 -13.15 8.87
C LEU A 103 8.56 -14.40 9.57
N MET A 104 7.57 -15.07 8.96
CA MET A 104 6.99 -16.32 9.49
C MET A 104 7.95 -17.51 9.47
N GLY A 105 9.03 -17.43 8.69
CA GLY A 105 10.09 -18.43 8.72
C GLY A 105 10.85 -18.48 10.02
N ASP A 106 11.06 -17.33 10.68
CA ASP A 106 11.70 -17.21 11.98
C ASP A 106 11.37 -15.83 12.60
N LEU A 107 10.43 -15.79 13.53
CA LEU A 107 9.97 -14.55 14.18
C LEU A 107 11.03 -13.93 15.08
N GLU A 108 11.87 -14.76 15.73
CA GLU A 108 12.91 -14.28 16.65
C GLU A 108 14.10 -13.68 15.89
N ALA A 109 14.41 -14.20 14.68
CA ALA A 109 15.48 -13.69 13.83
C ALA A 109 14.98 -12.65 12.79
N GLY A 110 13.68 -12.37 12.76
CA GLY A 110 13.06 -11.38 11.87
C GLY A 110 13.42 -9.94 12.23
N ALA A 111 13.14 -9.00 11.32
CA ALA A 111 13.37 -7.57 11.61
C ALA A 111 12.52 -7.08 12.78
N ASP A 112 13.04 -6.10 13.51
CA ASP A 112 12.33 -5.42 14.61
C ASP A 112 11.19 -4.52 14.09
N VAL A 113 11.44 -3.85 12.95
CA VAL A 113 10.50 -2.96 12.28
C VAL A 113 10.45 -3.34 10.80
N PHE A 114 9.27 -3.49 10.23
CA PHE A 114 9.14 -3.95 8.86
C PHE A 114 7.95 -3.34 8.12
N ALA A 115 8.16 -3.02 6.84
CA ALA A 115 7.11 -2.58 5.95
C ALA A 115 6.42 -3.80 5.29
N PHE A 116 5.09 -3.78 5.20
CA PHE A 116 4.31 -4.87 4.59
C PHE A 116 3.00 -4.37 3.97
N ALA A 117 2.44 -5.15 3.04
CA ALA A 117 1.13 -4.88 2.45
C ALA A 117 0.00 -5.31 3.40
N ASP A 118 -1.08 -4.55 3.44
CA ASP A 118 -2.17 -4.68 4.42
C ASP A 118 -2.93 -6.01 4.37
N ASP A 119 -2.91 -6.72 3.24
CA ASP A 119 -3.50 -8.06 3.10
C ASP A 119 -2.82 -9.13 3.99
N GLN A 120 -1.59 -8.87 4.45
CA GLN A 120 -0.83 -9.76 5.32
C GLN A 120 -1.17 -9.59 6.81
N LEU A 121 -1.85 -8.49 7.18
CA LEU A 121 -2.10 -8.11 8.58
C LEU A 121 -2.74 -9.24 9.40
N ASN A 122 -3.84 -9.81 8.90
CA ASN A 122 -4.58 -10.83 9.64
C ASN A 122 -3.72 -12.06 9.96
N THR A 123 -2.87 -12.47 9.02
CA THR A 123 -1.97 -13.61 9.22
C THR A 123 -0.90 -13.30 10.25
N LEU A 124 -0.28 -12.10 10.19
CA LEU A 124 0.73 -11.66 11.14
C LEU A 124 0.18 -11.54 12.56
N VAL A 125 -1.03 -11.01 12.71
CA VAL A 125 -1.73 -10.93 14.01
C VAL A 125 -2.07 -12.33 14.54
N ALA A 126 -2.60 -13.21 13.70
CA ALA A 126 -2.93 -14.58 14.11
C ALA A 126 -1.68 -15.39 14.52
N ALA A 127 -0.53 -15.08 13.96
CA ALA A 127 0.75 -15.69 14.32
C ALA A 127 1.38 -15.11 15.59
N GLY A 128 0.83 -14.03 16.16
CA GLY A 128 1.42 -13.31 17.30
C GLY A 128 2.67 -12.53 16.94
N ALA A 129 2.86 -12.19 15.66
CA ALA A 129 3.99 -11.39 15.20
C ALA A 129 3.83 -9.89 15.48
N LEU A 130 2.60 -9.45 15.69
CA LEU A 130 2.23 -8.05 15.98
C LEU A 130 1.45 -7.95 17.29
N GLU A 131 1.77 -6.94 18.08
CA GLU A 131 1.03 -6.56 19.28
C GLU A 131 0.09 -5.36 19.00
N PRO A 132 -0.98 -5.18 19.79
CA PRO A 132 -1.80 -3.98 19.70
C PRO A 132 -0.97 -2.70 19.92
N VAL A 133 -1.21 -1.69 19.08
CA VAL A 133 -0.57 -0.38 19.20
C VAL A 133 -1.04 0.32 20.49
N GLU A 134 -0.11 0.72 21.36
CA GLU A 134 -0.44 1.30 22.68
C GLU A 134 -1.15 2.66 22.57
N ASP A 135 -0.67 3.58 21.70
CA ASP A 135 -1.25 4.92 21.49
C ASP A 135 -2.20 4.95 20.27
N ALA A 136 -3.02 3.90 20.15
CA ALA A 136 -3.87 3.69 18.98
C ALA A 136 -4.79 4.87 18.64
N GLU A 137 -5.34 5.56 19.64
CA GLU A 137 -6.30 6.65 19.39
C GLU A 137 -5.62 7.87 18.76
N ARG A 138 -4.39 8.18 19.13
CA ARG A 138 -3.59 9.24 18.46
C ARG A 138 -3.28 8.84 17.02
N ILE A 139 -2.74 7.63 16.80
CA ILE A 139 -2.40 7.13 15.46
C ILE A 139 -3.64 7.11 14.56
N LYS A 140 -4.79 6.67 15.07
CA LYS A 140 -6.07 6.69 14.32
C LYS A 140 -6.49 8.11 13.92
N ALA A 141 -6.35 9.08 14.85
CA ALA A 141 -6.73 10.46 14.59
C ALA A 141 -5.83 11.17 13.57
N GLU A 142 -4.57 10.76 13.44
CA GLU A 142 -3.58 11.35 12.55
C GLU A 142 -3.63 10.78 11.11
N ASN A 143 -4.32 9.65 10.89
CA ASN A 143 -4.29 8.94 9.62
C ASN A 143 -5.66 8.85 8.93
N LEU A 144 -5.65 8.58 7.62
CA LEU A 144 -6.85 8.42 6.82
C LEU A 144 -7.67 7.21 7.31
N PRO A 145 -9.02 7.33 7.39
CA PRO A 145 -9.86 6.26 7.93
C PRO A 145 -9.65 4.90 7.26
N GLY A 146 -9.50 4.85 5.93
CA GLY A 146 -9.23 3.60 5.20
C GLY A 146 -7.88 2.97 5.55
N ALA A 147 -6.85 3.79 5.79
CA ALA A 147 -5.53 3.31 6.21
C ALA A 147 -5.56 2.76 7.66
N VAL A 148 -6.37 3.40 8.52
CA VAL A 148 -6.62 2.91 9.89
C VAL A 148 -7.39 1.59 9.87
N GLU A 149 -8.42 1.47 9.03
CA GLU A 149 -9.15 0.23 8.84
C GLU A 149 -8.22 -0.90 8.35
N ALA A 150 -7.36 -0.60 7.37
CA ALA A 150 -6.38 -1.53 6.83
C ALA A 150 -5.34 -2.00 7.86
N ALA A 151 -4.98 -1.15 8.82
CA ALA A 151 -4.03 -1.44 9.90
C ALA A 151 -4.67 -2.09 11.14
N SER A 152 -5.98 -2.41 11.07
CA SER A 152 -6.74 -2.91 12.22
C SER A 152 -7.33 -4.29 11.96
N VAL A 153 -7.40 -5.10 13.03
CA VAL A 153 -8.20 -6.33 13.08
C VAL A 153 -9.37 -6.09 14.04
N GLY A 154 -10.58 -6.06 13.50
CA GLY A 154 -11.75 -5.59 14.24
C GLY A 154 -11.57 -4.09 14.61
N ASN A 155 -11.62 -3.77 15.90
CA ASN A 155 -11.44 -2.40 16.39
C ASN A 155 -10.01 -2.12 16.91
N THR A 156 -9.12 -3.09 16.88
CA THR A 156 -7.77 -3.00 17.45
C THR A 156 -6.76 -2.72 16.35
N LEU A 157 -6.00 -1.64 16.53
CA LEU A 157 -4.90 -1.26 15.64
C LEU A 157 -3.67 -2.10 15.97
N TYR A 158 -3.01 -2.70 14.95
CA TYR A 158 -1.84 -3.56 15.11
C TYR A 158 -0.61 -3.07 14.33
N ALA A 159 -0.77 -2.07 13.47
CA ALA A 159 0.32 -1.54 12.69
C ALA A 159 0.15 -0.03 12.47
N TYR A 160 1.22 0.61 12.02
CA TYR A 160 1.24 2.05 11.75
C TYR A 160 0.97 2.28 10.25
N PRO A 161 -0.06 3.06 9.86
CA PRO A 161 -0.29 3.40 8.46
C PRO A 161 0.90 4.15 7.85
N LEU A 162 1.41 3.68 6.71
CA LEU A 162 2.58 4.24 6.05
C LEU A 162 2.20 4.96 4.75
N THR A 163 1.55 4.24 3.82
CA THR A 163 1.06 4.81 2.58
C THR A 163 -0.40 4.44 2.33
N ALA A 164 -1.10 5.28 1.56
CA ALA A 164 -2.49 5.08 1.13
C ALA A 164 -2.58 5.00 -0.40
N ASP A 165 -1.63 4.35 -1.03
CA ASP A 165 -1.40 4.40 -2.46
C ASP A 165 -1.05 3.06 -3.09
N ASN A 166 -1.27 1.96 -2.40
CA ASN A 166 -1.00 0.63 -2.93
C ASN A 166 -2.08 0.22 -3.95
N GLY A 167 -2.00 0.83 -5.14
CA GLY A 167 -2.86 0.61 -6.28
C GLY A 167 -2.09 0.84 -7.58
N TYR A 168 -2.73 0.57 -8.71
CA TYR A 168 -2.12 0.74 -10.02
C TYR A 168 -3.07 1.44 -10.99
N PHE A 169 -2.45 2.13 -11.94
CA PHE A 169 -3.12 2.96 -12.93
C PHE A 169 -2.28 3.02 -14.21
N LEU A 170 -2.68 3.86 -15.17
CA LEU A 170 -2.01 4.00 -16.46
C LEU A 170 -1.02 5.16 -16.43
N TYR A 171 0.25 4.89 -16.78
CA TYR A 171 1.23 5.88 -17.23
C TYR A 171 1.22 6.00 -18.75
N TYR A 172 1.32 7.22 -19.28
CA TYR A 172 1.39 7.43 -20.72
C TYR A 172 2.19 8.68 -21.08
N ASN A 173 2.82 8.65 -22.25
CA ASN A 173 3.57 9.78 -22.79
C ASN A 173 2.65 10.65 -23.64
N LYS A 174 2.41 11.89 -23.22
CA LYS A 174 1.53 12.89 -23.86
C LYS A 174 1.95 13.26 -25.27
N ARG A 175 3.20 12.97 -25.67
CA ARG A 175 3.66 13.17 -27.05
C ARG A 175 2.92 12.27 -28.03
N TYR A 176 2.49 11.08 -27.59
CA TYR A 176 1.84 10.08 -28.43
C TYR A 176 0.34 10.01 -28.21
N PHE A 177 -0.14 10.32 -26.99
CA PHE A 177 -1.53 10.15 -26.60
C PHE A 177 -2.13 11.44 -26.08
N ASN A 178 -3.34 11.76 -26.54
CA ASN A 178 -4.19 12.75 -25.91
C ASN A 178 -5.21 12.07 -24.96
N GLN A 179 -6.05 12.86 -24.27
CA GLN A 179 -7.02 12.37 -23.28
C GLN A 179 -8.10 11.46 -23.89
N GLU A 180 -8.41 11.56 -25.17
CA GLU A 180 -9.37 10.68 -25.83
C GLU A 180 -8.73 9.33 -26.18
N ASP A 181 -7.47 9.35 -26.60
CA ASP A 181 -6.74 8.16 -27.03
C ASP A 181 -6.53 7.15 -25.89
N ILE A 182 -6.42 7.61 -24.64
CA ILE A 182 -6.16 6.76 -23.46
C ILE A 182 -7.45 6.16 -22.86
N LYS A 183 -8.62 6.43 -23.42
CA LYS A 183 -9.87 5.89 -22.88
C LYS A 183 -10.06 4.40 -23.12
N THR A 184 -9.46 3.87 -24.18
CA THR A 184 -9.57 2.46 -24.53
C THR A 184 -8.21 1.84 -24.83
N PHE A 185 -7.95 0.66 -24.30
CA PHE A 185 -6.72 -0.05 -24.51
C PHE A 185 -6.49 -0.42 -25.99
N ASP A 186 -7.60 -0.72 -26.70
CA ASP A 186 -7.58 -1.00 -28.14
C ASP A 186 -7.04 0.20 -28.95
N ARG A 187 -7.50 1.42 -28.64
CA ARG A 187 -7.01 2.63 -29.33
C ARG A 187 -5.55 2.90 -28.99
N MET A 188 -5.16 2.68 -27.76
CA MET A 188 -3.77 2.85 -27.34
C MET A 188 -2.85 1.88 -28.08
N LEU A 189 -3.23 0.59 -28.18
CA LEU A 189 -2.46 -0.41 -28.93
C LEU A 189 -2.32 -0.02 -30.41
N GLN A 190 -3.39 0.47 -31.03
CA GLN A 190 -3.34 0.95 -32.41
C GLN A 190 -2.32 2.08 -32.58
N ILE A 191 -2.34 3.10 -31.72
CA ILE A 191 -1.40 4.24 -31.77
C ILE A 191 0.03 3.77 -31.54
N ALA A 192 0.25 2.87 -30.59
CA ALA A 192 1.56 2.34 -30.31
C ALA A 192 2.11 1.54 -31.51
N GLU A 193 1.27 0.74 -32.18
CA GLU A 193 1.63 0.02 -33.41
C GLU A 193 1.98 0.97 -34.54
N GLU A 194 1.15 2.01 -34.81
CA GLU A 194 1.40 3.04 -35.82
C GLU A 194 2.73 3.77 -35.61
N ASN A 195 3.23 3.84 -34.37
CA ASN A 195 4.48 4.50 -34.00
C ASN A 195 5.64 3.52 -33.74
N GLU A 196 5.47 2.23 -33.99
CA GLU A 196 6.47 1.16 -33.71
C GLU A 196 6.91 1.17 -32.22
N LYS A 197 5.99 1.44 -31.31
CA LYS A 197 6.18 1.53 -29.87
C LYS A 197 5.43 0.43 -29.13
N LYS A 198 5.65 0.35 -27.82
CA LYS A 198 5.05 -0.65 -26.94
C LYS A 198 4.22 -0.01 -25.83
N ILE A 199 3.20 -0.77 -25.41
CA ILE A 199 2.47 -0.59 -24.16
C ILE A 199 2.74 -1.81 -23.31
N THR A 200 3.01 -1.61 -22.02
CA THR A 200 3.38 -2.70 -21.11
C THR A 200 2.36 -2.94 -20.02
N MET A 201 2.28 -4.19 -19.61
CA MET A 201 1.62 -4.62 -18.39
C MET A 201 2.26 -5.93 -17.94
N ASP A 202 2.48 -6.12 -16.65
CA ASP A 202 3.06 -7.36 -16.12
C ASP A 202 1.99 -8.40 -15.83
N TRP A 203 1.82 -9.34 -16.74
CA TRP A 203 0.90 -10.48 -16.57
C TRP A 203 1.53 -11.65 -15.81
N SER A 204 2.78 -11.55 -15.40
CA SER A 204 3.36 -12.49 -14.44
C SER A 204 2.88 -12.25 -13.01
N SER A 205 2.34 -11.05 -12.75
CA SER A 205 1.73 -10.68 -11.49
C SER A 205 0.21 -10.76 -11.56
N ALA A 206 -0.38 -11.68 -10.82
CA ALA A 206 -1.83 -11.82 -10.67
C ALA A 206 -2.50 -10.51 -10.20
N TRP A 207 -1.75 -9.65 -9.52
CA TRP A 207 -2.21 -8.37 -9.02
C TRP A 207 -2.71 -7.47 -10.16
N TYR A 208 -1.95 -7.36 -11.24
CA TYR A 208 -2.38 -6.60 -12.42
C TYR A 208 -3.45 -7.34 -13.24
N VAL A 209 -3.42 -8.68 -13.27
CA VAL A 209 -4.35 -9.50 -14.06
C VAL A 209 -5.79 -9.37 -13.57
N TYR A 210 -5.98 -9.10 -12.28
CA TYR A 210 -7.28 -8.79 -11.68
C TYR A 210 -8.08 -7.78 -12.53
N SER A 211 -7.41 -6.81 -13.15
CA SER A 211 -8.03 -5.75 -13.95
C SER A 211 -8.90 -6.23 -15.13
N PHE A 212 -8.63 -7.43 -15.64
CA PHE A 212 -9.40 -7.99 -16.75
C PHE A 212 -10.68 -8.69 -16.29
N PHE A 213 -10.70 -9.27 -15.11
CA PHE A 213 -11.86 -10.01 -14.60
C PHE A 213 -12.78 -9.13 -13.76
N ALA A 214 -12.23 -8.15 -13.08
CA ALA A 214 -13.04 -7.20 -12.33
C ALA A 214 -13.96 -6.39 -13.25
N ASP A 215 -15.05 -5.89 -12.74
CA ASP A 215 -16.09 -5.13 -13.43
C ASP A 215 -16.79 -5.87 -14.61
N THR A 216 -16.51 -7.17 -14.76
CA THR A 216 -17.20 -8.04 -15.74
C THR A 216 -18.46 -8.68 -15.19
N GLY A 217 -18.66 -8.64 -13.87
CA GLY A 217 -19.65 -9.41 -13.13
C GLY A 217 -19.15 -10.78 -12.68
N LEU A 218 -17.89 -11.13 -13.02
CA LEU A 218 -17.18 -12.28 -12.46
C LEU A 218 -16.51 -11.86 -11.16
N GLU A 219 -16.61 -12.67 -10.11
CA GLU A 219 -16.22 -12.29 -8.77
C GLU A 219 -15.10 -13.20 -8.21
N VAL A 220 -14.27 -12.63 -7.37
CA VAL A 220 -13.31 -13.32 -6.52
C VAL A 220 -13.19 -12.59 -5.19
N GLY A 221 -12.97 -13.32 -4.12
CA GLY A 221 -12.82 -12.74 -2.79
C GLY A 221 -12.66 -13.81 -1.71
N LEU A 222 -12.55 -13.36 -0.46
CA LEU A 222 -12.46 -14.24 0.70
C LEU A 222 -13.83 -14.85 1.06
N ASN A 223 -13.81 -16.10 1.46
CA ASN A 223 -14.91 -16.74 2.16
C ASN A 223 -15.05 -16.17 3.58
N SER A 224 -16.12 -16.54 4.28
CA SER A 224 -16.38 -16.08 5.64
C SER A 224 -15.34 -16.53 6.68
N ASP A 225 -14.47 -17.47 6.34
CA ASP A 225 -13.34 -17.91 7.17
C ASP A 225 -12.16 -16.91 7.16
N GLY A 226 -12.17 -15.93 6.21
CA GLY A 226 -11.12 -14.92 6.06
C GLY A 226 -9.79 -15.47 5.53
N ILE A 227 -9.74 -16.70 5.03
CA ILE A 227 -8.53 -17.44 4.59
C ILE A 227 -8.67 -17.98 3.18
N THR A 228 -9.75 -18.72 2.92
CA THR A 228 -9.98 -19.37 1.64
C THR A 228 -10.73 -18.43 0.68
N ASN A 229 -10.60 -18.69 -0.63
CA ASN A 229 -11.23 -17.86 -1.64
C ASN A 229 -12.50 -18.50 -2.22
N PHE A 230 -13.46 -17.65 -2.63
CA PHE A 230 -14.43 -18.01 -3.65
C PHE A 230 -14.01 -17.35 -4.98
N CYS A 231 -14.34 -17.98 -6.10
CA CYS A 231 -14.03 -17.46 -7.42
C CYS A 231 -15.04 -17.96 -8.46
N THR A 232 -15.54 -17.04 -9.31
CA THR A 232 -16.51 -17.35 -10.38
C THR A 232 -15.93 -17.09 -11.78
N TRP A 233 -14.63 -16.93 -11.91
CA TRP A 233 -13.95 -16.52 -13.14
C TRP A 233 -14.03 -17.55 -14.27
N ASN A 234 -14.42 -18.77 -13.98
CA ASN A 234 -14.66 -19.82 -14.97
C ASN A 234 -16.14 -19.98 -15.40
N GLN A 235 -17.01 -19.07 -14.99
CA GLN A 235 -18.44 -19.15 -15.36
C GLN A 235 -18.64 -19.18 -16.87
N THR A 236 -19.56 -20.08 -17.29
CA THR A 236 -19.93 -20.31 -18.70
C THR A 236 -21.25 -19.63 -19.08
N GLU A 237 -21.91 -18.98 -18.11
CA GLU A 237 -23.14 -18.25 -18.27
C GLU A 237 -22.96 -16.78 -17.89
N GLY A 238 -23.90 -15.92 -18.25
CA GLY A 238 -23.84 -14.49 -17.95
C GLY A 238 -23.54 -13.63 -19.18
N SER A 239 -23.48 -12.32 -18.96
CA SER A 239 -23.24 -11.33 -20.03
C SER A 239 -21.78 -11.29 -20.49
N ILE A 240 -20.87 -11.62 -19.59
CA ILE A 240 -19.44 -11.85 -19.83
C ILE A 240 -19.09 -13.18 -19.15
N LYS A 241 -18.39 -14.03 -19.85
CA LYS A 241 -17.94 -15.35 -19.37
C LYS A 241 -16.45 -15.35 -19.18
N GLY A 242 -15.91 -16.27 -18.41
CA GLY A 242 -14.45 -16.40 -18.27
C GLY A 242 -13.73 -16.54 -19.61
N VAL A 243 -14.29 -17.33 -20.53
CA VAL A 243 -13.71 -17.51 -21.88
C VAL A 243 -13.72 -16.24 -22.72
N ASP A 244 -14.62 -15.31 -22.46
CA ASP A 244 -14.65 -14.00 -23.15
C ASP A 244 -13.47 -13.14 -22.71
N VAL A 245 -13.16 -13.16 -21.40
CA VAL A 245 -11.99 -12.47 -20.84
C VAL A 245 -10.69 -13.12 -21.37
N ALA A 246 -10.57 -14.43 -21.36
CA ALA A 246 -9.42 -15.13 -21.92
C ALA A 246 -9.19 -14.79 -23.41
N ASN A 247 -10.26 -14.72 -24.20
CA ASN A 247 -10.18 -14.32 -25.61
C ASN A 247 -9.75 -12.85 -25.76
N ALA A 248 -10.23 -11.94 -24.92
CA ALA A 248 -9.79 -10.54 -24.93
C ALA A 248 -8.29 -10.41 -24.58
N MET A 249 -7.82 -11.15 -23.59
CA MET A 249 -6.39 -11.21 -23.26
C MET A 249 -5.55 -11.75 -24.43
N LEU A 250 -6.00 -12.82 -25.11
CA LEU A 250 -5.34 -13.33 -26.31
C LEU A 250 -5.33 -12.31 -27.45
N ALA A 251 -6.40 -11.55 -27.64
CA ALA A 251 -6.44 -10.49 -28.64
C ALA A 251 -5.42 -9.39 -28.34
N ILE A 252 -5.31 -8.97 -27.09
CA ILE A 252 -4.32 -7.98 -26.64
C ILE A 252 -2.89 -8.52 -26.82
N SER A 253 -2.61 -9.74 -26.35
CA SER A 253 -1.27 -10.34 -26.45
C SER A 253 -0.84 -10.62 -27.90
N SER A 254 -1.77 -10.73 -28.84
CA SER A 254 -1.49 -10.88 -30.28
C SER A 254 -1.07 -9.57 -30.95
N SER A 255 -1.31 -8.40 -30.32
CA SER A 255 -0.87 -7.11 -30.85
C SER A 255 0.65 -7.00 -30.78
N PRO A 256 1.32 -6.61 -31.88
CA PRO A 256 2.76 -6.36 -31.86
C PRO A 256 3.14 -5.18 -30.96
N ALA A 257 2.17 -4.31 -30.59
CA ALA A 257 2.36 -3.17 -29.70
C ALA A 257 2.29 -3.55 -28.20
N PHE A 258 1.73 -4.71 -27.85
CA PHE A 258 1.70 -5.16 -26.46
C PHE A 258 3.02 -5.82 -26.06
N LEU A 259 3.49 -5.54 -24.86
CA LEU A 259 4.67 -6.15 -24.26
C LEU A 259 4.38 -6.58 -22.83
N ASN A 260 4.27 -7.90 -22.60
CA ASN A 260 4.29 -8.45 -21.24
C ASN A 260 5.70 -8.36 -20.68
N THR A 261 5.92 -7.57 -19.63
CA THR A 261 7.23 -7.44 -19.00
C THR A 261 7.10 -7.01 -17.54
N VAL A 262 8.04 -7.45 -16.73
CA VAL A 262 8.19 -7.01 -15.33
C VAL A 262 8.68 -5.55 -15.26
N GLU A 263 8.68 -4.99 -14.08
CA GLU A 263 9.00 -3.59 -13.81
C GLU A 263 10.33 -3.10 -14.43
N ASP A 264 11.40 -3.86 -14.28
CA ASP A 264 12.71 -3.54 -14.90
C ASP A 264 12.62 -3.36 -16.42
N GLY A 265 11.86 -4.22 -17.08
CA GLY A 265 11.64 -4.13 -18.52
C GLY A 265 10.80 -2.92 -18.90
N PHE A 266 9.80 -2.58 -18.09
CA PHE A 266 8.99 -1.37 -18.24
C PHE A 266 9.86 -0.11 -18.12
N LEU A 267 10.59 0.05 -17.01
CA LEU A 267 11.46 1.20 -16.78
C LEU A 267 12.57 1.35 -17.82
N LYS A 268 13.15 0.22 -18.25
CA LYS A 268 14.13 0.22 -19.33
C LYS A 268 13.52 0.71 -20.65
N GLY A 269 12.35 0.18 -21.01
CA GLY A 269 11.67 0.58 -22.26
C GLY A 269 11.21 2.02 -22.25
N VAL A 270 10.84 2.58 -21.11
CA VAL A 270 10.54 4.01 -20.93
C VAL A 270 11.79 4.85 -21.17
N ARG A 271 12.93 4.48 -20.57
CA ARG A 271 14.21 5.22 -20.72
C ARG A 271 14.77 5.18 -22.13
N ASP A 272 14.65 4.06 -22.83
CA ASP A 272 15.14 3.92 -24.21
C ASP A 272 14.11 4.39 -25.27
N GLY A 273 12.91 4.78 -24.83
CA GLY A 273 11.85 5.31 -25.69
C GLY A 273 11.12 4.26 -26.52
N SER A 274 11.30 2.97 -26.25
CA SER A 274 10.55 1.87 -26.90
C SER A 274 9.15 1.70 -26.30
N VAL A 275 8.96 2.04 -25.01
CA VAL A 275 7.69 2.01 -24.31
C VAL A 275 7.15 3.43 -24.13
N ILE A 276 5.89 3.63 -24.50
CA ILE A 276 5.19 4.92 -24.45
C ILE A 276 3.97 4.94 -23.52
N ALA A 277 3.58 3.80 -22.99
CA ALA A 277 2.58 3.66 -21.95
C ALA A 277 2.77 2.35 -21.19
N GLY A 278 2.27 2.28 -19.96
CA GLY A 278 2.28 1.05 -19.18
C GLY A 278 1.43 1.17 -17.93
N VAL A 279 1.01 0.01 -17.44
CA VAL A 279 0.28 -0.11 -16.16
C VAL A 279 1.29 -0.37 -15.05
N SER A 280 1.30 0.48 -14.04
CA SER A 280 2.12 0.33 -12.85
C SER A 280 1.56 1.16 -11.68
N GLY A 281 2.16 1.03 -10.52
CA GLY A 281 1.77 1.76 -9.32
C GLY A 281 2.54 3.06 -9.13
N ILE A 282 2.18 3.77 -8.07
CA ILE A 282 2.70 5.11 -7.80
C ILE A 282 4.22 5.15 -7.53
N TRP A 283 4.81 4.03 -7.11
CA TRP A 283 6.25 3.92 -6.85
C TRP A 283 7.14 4.23 -8.06
N ASN A 284 6.56 4.21 -9.27
CA ASN A 284 7.25 4.59 -10.50
C ASN A 284 7.02 6.04 -10.92
N ALA A 285 6.26 6.84 -10.16
CA ALA A 285 5.90 8.21 -10.54
C ALA A 285 7.13 9.09 -10.80
N VAL A 286 8.12 9.06 -9.92
CA VAL A 286 9.36 9.82 -10.05
C VAL A 286 10.14 9.39 -11.31
N ALA A 287 10.27 8.08 -11.54
CA ALA A 287 10.98 7.56 -12.72
C ALA A 287 10.29 7.93 -14.03
N MET A 288 8.95 8.00 -14.05
CA MET A 288 8.19 8.43 -15.23
C MET A 288 8.33 9.93 -15.47
N GLU A 289 8.31 10.75 -14.43
CA GLU A 289 8.52 12.18 -14.52
C GLU A 289 9.94 12.51 -15.01
N ASP A 290 10.95 11.85 -14.47
CA ASP A 290 12.34 11.98 -14.90
C ASP A 290 12.54 11.61 -16.38
N ALA A 291 11.86 10.57 -16.86
CA ALA A 291 12.03 10.09 -18.22
C ALA A 291 11.24 10.90 -19.27
N TRP A 292 10.06 11.37 -18.94
CA TRP A 292 9.15 12.04 -19.88
C TRP A 292 9.00 13.56 -19.64
N GLY A 293 9.40 14.07 -18.47
CA GLY A 293 9.31 15.49 -18.14
C GLY A 293 7.90 16.03 -18.32
N THR A 294 7.75 17.08 -19.13
CA THR A 294 6.44 17.70 -19.43
C THR A 294 5.47 16.80 -20.20
N ASP A 295 5.98 15.75 -20.85
CA ASP A 295 5.18 14.77 -21.57
C ASP A 295 4.65 13.65 -20.64
N TYR A 296 5.02 13.65 -19.35
CA TYR A 296 4.52 12.73 -18.34
C TYR A 296 3.01 12.87 -18.14
N GLY A 297 2.30 11.74 -18.26
CA GLY A 297 0.87 11.63 -18.02
C GLY A 297 0.56 10.43 -17.15
N ALA A 298 -0.42 10.57 -16.28
CA ALA A 298 -1.02 9.49 -15.52
C ALA A 298 -2.55 9.59 -15.61
N ALA A 299 -3.24 8.47 -15.63
CA ALA A 299 -4.71 8.39 -15.70
C ALA A 299 -5.19 7.07 -15.11
N ARG A 300 -6.48 6.99 -14.77
CA ARG A 300 -7.11 5.71 -14.47
C ARG A 300 -6.92 4.71 -15.62
N LEU A 301 -7.03 3.44 -15.35
CA LEU A 301 -6.97 2.39 -16.35
C LEU A 301 -8.00 2.60 -17.45
N PRO A 302 -7.69 2.29 -18.71
CA PRO A 302 -8.63 2.37 -19.82
C PRO A 302 -9.71 1.29 -19.73
N THR A 303 -10.70 1.37 -20.62
CA THR A 303 -11.55 0.24 -20.93
C THR A 303 -10.85 -0.69 -21.92
N TYR A 304 -11.28 -1.94 -22.01
CA TYR A 304 -10.83 -2.90 -23.03
C TYR A 304 -12.05 -3.60 -23.65
N THR A 305 -11.89 -4.09 -24.88
CA THR A 305 -12.95 -4.82 -25.57
C THR A 305 -13.05 -6.26 -25.10
N CYS A 306 -14.20 -6.63 -24.51
CA CYS A 306 -14.52 -8.00 -24.11
C CYS A 306 -15.95 -8.34 -24.55
N ALA A 307 -16.13 -9.46 -25.26
CA ALA A 307 -17.43 -9.88 -25.82
C ALA A 307 -18.17 -8.76 -26.59
N GLY A 308 -17.44 -7.91 -27.31
CA GLY A 308 -17.99 -6.79 -28.08
C GLY A 308 -18.46 -5.59 -27.25
N LYS A 309 -18.10 -5.54 -25.97
CA LYS A 309 -18.40 -4.43 -25.05
C LYS A 309 -17.10 -3.80 -24.56
N GLN A 310 -17.16 -2.53 -24.21
CA GLN A 310 -16.10 -1.86 -23.47
C GLN A 310 -16.29 -2.12 -21.98
N ILE A 311 -15.31 -2.80 -21.36
CA ILE A 311 -15.28 -3.10 -19.92
C ILE A 311 -14.22 -2.23 -19.26
N GLN A 312 -14.58 -1.54 -18.19
CA GLN A 312 -13.62 -0.75 -17.41
C GLN A 312 -12.66 -1.69 -16.71
N MET A 313 -11.35 -1.46 -16.91
CA MET A 313 -10.33 -2.17 -16.14
C MET A 313 -10.36 -1.65 -14.70
N ALA A 314 -10.51 -2.56 -13.76
CA ALA A 314 -10.49 -2.24 -12.34
C ALA A 314 -9.14 -2.62 -11.72
N SER A 315 -8.90 -2.20 -10.48
CA SER A 315 -7.64 -2.50 -9.80
C SER A 315 -7.86 -3.03 -8.38
N PHE A 316 -6.87 -3.71 -7.86
CA PHE A 316 -6.74 -3.78 -6.41
C PHE A 316 -6.34 -2.41 -5.88
N SER A 317 -6.73 -2.13 -4.66
CA SER A 317 -6.24 -1.03 -3.83
C SER A 317 -5.81 -1.59 -2.49
N GLY A 318 -4.94 -0.87 -1.81
CA GLY A 318 -4.47 -1.27 -0.50
C GLY A 318 -3.60 -0.20 0.13
N TYR A 319 -2.98 -0.59 1.21
CA TYR A 319 -2.16 0.27 2.05
C TYR A 319 -0.85 -0.44 2.36
N LYS A 320 0.22 0.33 2.53
CA LYS A 320 1.42 -0.20 3.16
C LYS A 320 1.45 0.23 4.60
N LEU A 321 1.91 -0.67 5.44
CA LEU A 321 1.91 -0.55 6.88
C LEU A 321 3.33 -0.77 7.42
N ILE A 322 3.61 -0.21 8.59
CA ILE A 322 4.79 -0.52 9.39
C ILE A 322 4.37 -1.38 10.57
N GLY A 323 4.94 -2.56 10.67
CA GLY A 323 4.81 -3.47 11.82
C GLY A 323 5.99 -3.37 12.76
N VAL A 324 5.74 -3.67 14.03
CA VAL A 324 6.75 -3.89 15.06
C VAL A 324 6.70 -5.34 15.48
N ASN A 325 7.82 -6.03 15.35
CA ASN A 325 7.91 -7.43 15.70
C ASN A 325 7.73 -7.61 17.23
N ALA A 326 6.74 -8.39 17.62
CA ALA A 326 6.46 -8.69 19.02
C ALA A 326 7.65 -9.38 19.76
N TYR A 327 8.55 -9.98 18.99
CA TYR A 327 9.75 -10.68 19.50
C TYR A 327 10.99 -9.80 19.53
N SER A 328 10.89 -8.50 19.22
CA SER A 328 12.02 -7.56 19.28
C SER A 328 12.59 -7.47 20.70
N GLU A 329 13.90 -7.66 20.85
CA GLU A 329 14.59 -7.48 22.14
C GLU A 329 14.56 -6.02 22.62
N HIS A 330 14.41 -5.07 21.69
CA HIS A 330 14.34 -3.63 21.96
C HIS A 330 12.96 -3.05 21.62
N TYR A 331 11.87 -3.77 21.93
CA TYR A 331 10.48 -3.47 21.52
C TYR A 331 10.10 -1.99 21.68
N SER A 332 10.39 -1.37 22.83
CA SER A 332 10.03 0.05 23.05
C SER A 332 10.76 1.01 22.10
N TRP A 333 11.98 0.67 21.67
CA TRP A 333 12.70 1.46 20.67
C TRP A 333 12.23 1.17 19.25
N ALA A 334 11.85 -0.08 18.97
CA ALA A 334 11.23 -0.47 17.70
C ALA A 334 9.89 0.25 17.48
N VAL A 335 9.06 0.36 18.54
CA VAL A 335 7.82 1.18 18.52
C VAL A 335 8.10 2.63 18.17
N ARG A 336 9.07 3.27 18.85
CA ARG A 336 9.43 4.67 18.55
C ARG A 336 9.96 4.86 17.14
N LEU A 337 10.72 3.89 16.62
CA LEU A 337 11.23 3.93 15.26
C LEU A 337 10.10 3.75 14.24
N ALA A 338 9.14 2.85 14.49
CA ALA A 338 7.96 2.66 13.64
C ALA A 338 7.10 3.94 13.58
N GLU A 339 6.86 4.58 14.72
CA GLU A 339 6.18 5.88 14.78
C GLU A 339 6.95 6.98 14.06
N TRP A 340 8.29 6.99 14.18
CA TRP A 340 9.14 7.94 13.47
C TRP A 340 9.06 7.76 11.96
N ILE A 341 9.18 6.53 11.47
CA ILE A 341 9.08 6.20 10.04
C ILE A 341 7.73 6.62 9.46
N SER A 342 6.64 6.48 10.24
CA SER A 342 5.26 6.69 9.81
C SER A 342 4.68 8.07 10.19
N ASN A 343 5.46 8.99 10.74
CA ASN A 343 4.98 10.32 11.10
C ASN A 343 4.73 11.22 9.87
N GLU A 344 4.07 12.37 10.08
CA GLU A 344 3.72 13.35 9.04
C GLU A 344 4.94 13.76 8.19
N GLU A 345 6.05 14.13 8.85
CA GLU A 345 7.27 14.64 8.18
C GLU A 345 7.91 13.57 7.29
N ASN A 346 8.04 12.35 7.80
CA ASN A 346 8.67 11.26 7.06
C ASN A 346 7.77 10.67 5.98
N GLN A 347 6.46 10.77 6.10
CA GLN A 347 5.55 10.44 4.99
C GLN A 347 5.61 11.52 3.89
N LEU A 348 5.79 12.79 4.21
CA LEU A 348 6.07 13.84 3.21
C LEU A 348 7.44 13.62 2.52
N LEU A 349 8.47 13.27 3.28
CA LEU A 349 9.77 12.92 2.73
C LEU A 349 9.68 11.70 1.80
N ARG A 350 8.87 10.70 2.15
CA ARG A 350 8.58 9.55 1.30
C ARG A 350 7.90 9.98 0.00
N PHE A 351 6.93 10.87 0.08
CA PHE A 351 6.29 11.43 -1.12
C PHE A 351 7.31 12.18 -1.99
N GLU A 352 8.15 13.04 -1.42
CA GLU A 352 9.18 13.79 -2.14
C GLU A 352 10.17 12.86 -2.87
N MET A 353 10.65 11.83 -2.20
CA MET A 353 11.70 10.95 -2.74
C MET A 353 11.17 9.80 -3.60
N ARG A 354 9.94 9.34 -3.34
CA ARG A 354 9.38 8.12 -3.94
C ARG A 354 8.06 8.35 -4.67
N GLY A 355 7.43 9.53 -4.53
CA GLY A 355 6.11 9.82 -5.09
C GLY A 355 4.96 9.06 -4.43
N GLN A 356 5.21 8.35 -3.34
CA GLN A 356 4.23 7.50 -2.66
C GLN A 356 3.24 8.32 -1.83
N GLY A 357 1.93 8.04 -1.97
CA GLY A 357 0.86 8.79 -1.33
C GLY A 357 0.78 8.55 0.18
N PRO A 358 0.78 9.62 0.99
CA PRO A 358 0.76 9.50 2.44
C PRO A 358 -0.55 8.92 2.99
N ALA A 359 -0.46 8.11 4.05
CA ALA A 359 -1.59 7.71 4.88
C ALA A 359 -1.92 8.75 5.95
N ASN A 360 -0.96 9.59 6.36
CA ASN A 360 -1.19 10.68 7.30
C ASN A 360 -2.09 11.76 6.68
N THR A 361 -3.15 12.15 7.39
CA THR A 361 -4.18 13.07 6.89
C THR A 361 -3.63 14.44 6.49
N LYS A 362 -2.70 15.00 7.28
CA LYS A 362 -2.11 16.31 6.99
C LYS A 362 -1.13 16.23 5.82
N ALA A 363 -0.28 15.21 5.79
CA ALA A 363 0.62 14.98 4.68
C ALA A 363 -0.15 14.78 3.37
N ALA A 364 -1.21 13.96 3.38
CA ALA A 364 -2.08 13.74 2.23
C ALA A 364 -2.76 15.01 1.73
N ALA A 365 -3.07 15.95 2.62
CA ALA A 365 -3.70 17.24 2.27
C ALA A 365 -2.71 18.31 1.80
N SER A 366 -1.39 18.04 1.78
CA SER A 366 -0.41 19.02 1.31
C SER A 366 -0.60 19.37 -0.17
N ALA A 367 -0.23 20.60 -0.56
CA ALA A 367 -0.43 21.07 -1.93
C ALA A 367 0.40 20.25 -2.94
N ASP A 368 1.59 19.81 -2.55
CA ASP A 368 2.48 19.05 -3.41
C ASP A 368 1.90 17.67 -3.71
N VAL A 369 1.38 16.97 -2.69
CA VAL A 369 0.70 15.67 -2.85
C VAL A 369 -0.54 15.82 -3.73
N GLN A 370 -1.38 16.83 -3.48
CA GLN A 370 -2.61 17.07 -4.23
C GLN A 370 -2.37 17.51 -5.68
N SER A 371 -1.18 18.00 -6.04
CA SER A 371 -0.82 18.37 -7.40
C SER A 371 -0.22 17.26 -8.25
N SER A 372 0.07 16.10 -7.65
CA SER A 372 0.69 14.96 -8.33
C SER A 372 -0.25 14.34 -9.37
N PRO A 373 0.16 14.20 -10.65
CA PRO A 373 -0.62 13.49 -11.66
C PRO A 373 -0.89 12.02 -11.28
N ALA A 374 0.07 11.38 -10.64
CA ALA A 374 -0.05 9.98 -10.20
C ALA A 374 -1.09 9.83 -9.09
N ILE A 375 -1.09 10.71 -8.09
CA ILE A 375 -2.13 10.72 -7.04
C ILE A 375 -3.52 10.97 -7.62
N THR A 376 -3.63 11.93 -8.56
CA THR A 376 -4.91 12.20 -9.24
C THR A 376 -5.39 10.96 -10.01
N ALA A 377 -4.50 10.30 -10.74
CA ALA A 377 -4.83 9.06 -11.47
C ALA A 377 -5.28 7.92 -10.55
N LEU A 378 -4.63 7.78 -9.40
CA LEU A 378 -4.99 6.78 -8.39
C LEU A 378 -6.36 7.07 -7.77
N LEU A 379 -6.65 8.34 -7.47
CA LEU A 379 -7.97 8.76 -6.96
C LEU A 379 -9.06 8.49 -7.99
N ASP A 380 -8.84 8.82 -9.27
CA ASP A 380 -9.79 8.52 -10.36
C ASP A 380 -9.98 7.00 -10.54
N GLN A 381 -8.92 6.21 -10.33
CA GLN A 381 -8.97 4.74 -10.39
C GLN A 381 -9.73 4.15 -9.20
N SER A 382 -9.77 4.81 -8.06
CA SER A 382 -10.39 4.30 -6.84
C SER A 382 -11.89 4.02 -6.99
N GLU A 383 -12.58 4.69 -7.92
CA GLU A 383 -13.98 4.38 -8.27
C GLU A 383 -14.14 2.94 -8.80
N PHE A 384 -13.06 2.37 -9.37
CA PHE A 384 -12.99 1.05 -9.99
C PHE A 384 -12.02 0.13 -9.26
N SER A 385 -11.80 0.36 -7.98
CA SER A 385 -10.89 -0.47 -7.19
C SER A 385 -11.62 -1.29 -6.13
N ARG A 386 -10.95 -2.35 -5.69
CA ARG A 386 -11.36 -3.17 -4.56
C ARG A 386 -10.18 -3.32 -3.62
N LEU A 387 -10.46 -3.24 -2.32
CA LEU A 387 -9.44 -3.55 -1.33
C LEU A 387 -8.91 -4.96 -1.55
N GLN A 388 -7.59 -5.13 -1.52
CA GLN A 388 -6.92 -6.42 -1.70
C GLN A 388 -7.20 -7.34 -0.50
N ARG A 389 -8.41 -7.90 -0.46
CA ARG A 389 -8.84 -8.91 0.52
C ARG A 389 -8.99 -10.23 -0.21
N ILE A 390 -7.87 -10.95 -0.35
CA ILE A 390 -7.79 -12.19 -1.12
C ILE A 390 -6.84 -13.16 -0.39
N GLY A 391 -7.17 -14.45 -0.38
CA GLY A 391 -6.35 -15.50 0.23
C GLY A 391 -5.15 -15.88 -0.65
N GLY A 392 -4.12 -16.44 -0.01
CA GLY A 392 -2.83 -16.72 -0.64
C GLY A 392 -2.88 -17.60 -1.89
N ASN A 393 -3.87 -18.48 -2.00
CA ASN A 393 -4.02 -19.37 -3.16
C ASN A 393 -4.46 -18.68 -4.46
N PHE A 394 -4.72 -17.37 -4.42
CA PHE A 394 -5.07 -16.58 -5.60
C PHE A 394 -3.90 -16.40 -6.57
N TRP A 395 -2.70 -16.16 -6.05
CA TRP A 395 -1.59 -15.56 -6.80
C TRP A 395 -1.04 -16.45 -7.90
N ASP A 396 -0.58 -17.64 -7.57
CA ASP A 396 0.10 -18.56 -8.49
C ASP A 396 -0.80 -19.05 -9.63
N PRO A 397 -2.04 -19.54 -9.40
CA PRO A 397 -2.90 -20.01 -10.48
C PRO A 397 -3.26 -18.90 -11.47
N VAL A 398 -3.46 -17.66 -11.00
CA VAL A 398 -3.78 -16.52 -11.87
C VAL A 398 -2.57 -16.12 -12.70
N SER A 399 -1.37 -16.07 -12.08
CA SER A 399 -0.12 -15.76 -12.79
C SER A 399 0.19 -16.81 -13.87
N GLU A 400 0.04 -18.10 -13.57
CA GLU A 400 0.25 -19.17 -14.55
C GLU A 400 -0.72 -19.05 -15.73
N PHE A 401 -2.00 -18.84 -15.46
CA PHE A 401 -3.01 -18.63 -16.50
C PHE A 401 -2.65 -17.42 -17.38
N ALA A 402 -2.34 -16.29 -16.78
CA ALA A 402 -2.07 -15.05 -17.51
C ALA A 402 -0.78 -15.11 -18.34
N LEU A 403 0.26 -15.73 -17.84
CA LEU A 403 1.49 -15.99 -18.62
C LEU A 403 1.22 -16.85 -19.84
N ASN A 404 0.32 -17.82 -19.72
CA ASN A 404 -0.07 -18.64 -20.87
C ASN A 404 -0.86 -17.83 -21.91
N MET A 405 -1.73 -16.87 -21.46
CA MET A 405 -2.42 -15.93 -22.36
C MET A 405 -1.43 -14.95 -23.00
N ALA A 406 -0.47 -14.42 -22.24
CA ALA A 406 0.59 -13.54 -22.75
C ALA A 406 1.44 -14.20 -23.84
N ALA A 407 1.69 -15.51 -23.70
CA ALA A 407 2.40 -16.32 -24.70
C ALA A 407 1.53 -16.74 -25.89
N GLY A 408 0.25 -16.32 -25.95
CA GLY A 408 -0.68 -16.66 -27.04
C GLY A 408 -1.20 -18.09 -26.99
N ASN A 409 -1.30 -18.69 -25.81
CA ASN A 409 -1.74 -20.07 -25.61
C ASN A 409 -1.00 -21.07 -26.52
N PRO A 410 0.33 -21.21 -26.43
CA PRO A 410 1.16 -21.90 -27.40
C PRO A 410 0.83 -23.40 -27.52
N LYS A 411 0.30 -24.00 -26.46
CA LYS A 411 -0.11 -25.40 -26.43
C LYS A 411 -1.55 -25.61 -26.94
N LYS A 412 -2.26 -24.53 -27.29
CA LYS A 412 -3.67 -24.54 -27.74
C LYS A 412 -4.60 -25.32 -26.81
N LYS A 413 -4.37 -25.24 -25.51
CA LYS A 413 -5.27 -25.83 -24.51
C LYS A 413 -6.65 -25.16 -24.55
N GLY A 414 -7.70 -25.90 -24.23
CA GLY A 414 -9.05 -25.32 -24.11
C GLY A 414 -9.08 -24.18 -23.11
N LEU A 415 -9.66 -23.02 -23.48
CA LEU A 415 -9.68 -21.87 -22.58
C LEU A 415 -10.52 -22.14 -21.33
N GLN A 416 -11.65 -22.84 -21.49
CA GLN A 416 -12.46 -23.23 -20.32
C GLN A 416 -11.70 -24.16 -19.38
N GLU A 417 -10.98 -25.17 -19.92
CA GLU A 417 -10.17 -26.08 -19.11
C GLU A 417 -9.09 -25.34 -18.30
N GLN A 418 -8.47 -24.31 -18.90
CA GLN A 418 -7.46 -23.50 -18.20
C GLN A 418 -8.09 -22.62 -17.11
N LEU A 419 -9.27 -22.06 -17.37
CA LEU A 419 -10.03 -21.29 -16.39
C LEU A 419 -10.52 -22.18 -15.23
N ASP A 420 -10.98 -23.40 -15.54
CA ASP A 420 -11.40 -24.36 -14.51
C ASP A 420 -10.22 -24.74 -13.60
N SER A 421 -9.05 -25.01 -14.18
CA SER A 421 -7.83 -25.30 -13.40
C SER A 421 -7.38 -24.11 -12.57
N MET A 422 -7.46 -22.88 -13.11
CA MET A 422 -7.13 -21.66 -12.37
C MET A 422 -8.06 -21.48 -11.16
N VAL A 423 -9.38 -21.60 -11.36
CA VAL A 423 -10.38 -21.44 -10.29
C VAL A 423 -10.25 -22.56 -9.25
N GLU A 424 -9.98 -23.80 -9.67
CA GLU A 424 -9.67 -24.90 -8.76
C GLU A 424 -8.47 -24.57 -7.86
N GLY A 425 -7.40 -24.02 -8.41
CA GLY A 425 -6.24 -23.57 -7.65
C GLY A 425 -6.56 -22.43 -6.70
N ILE A 426 -7.30 -21.40 -7.14
CA ILE A 426 -7.71 -20.26 -6.32
C ILE A 426 -8.56 -20.69 -5.13
N THR A 427 -9.48 -21.63 -5.33
CA THR A 427 -10.47 -22.07 -4.33
C THR A 427 -10.03 -23.31 -3.54
N ALA A 428 -8.79 -23.74 -3.73
CA ALA A 428 -8.22 -24.84 -2.93
C ALA A 428 -8.26 -24.49 -1.43
N PRO A 429 -8.51 -25.52 -0.55
CA PRO A 429 -8.61 -25.32 0.89
C PRO A 429 -7.29 -24.95 1.55
#